data_b6a76d0b4bd8e04efab0f4e7d5b57165
#
_entry.id   b6a76d0b4bd8e04efab0f4e7d5b57165
#
_cell.length_a   1.000
_cell.length_b   1.000
_cell.length_c   1.000
_cell.angle_alpha   90.00
_cell.angle_beta   90.00
_cell.angle_gamma   90.00
#
_symmetry.space_group_name_H-M   'P 1'
#
loop_
_entity.id
_entity.type
_entity.pdbx_description
1 polymer ?
#
loop_
_entity_poly.entity_id
_entity_poly.type
_entity_poly.pdbx_seq_one_letter_code
_entity_poly.pdbx_strand_id
1 'polypeptide(L)'
;MSRPSSLIRCLTVLVWLAAASARAAEGAPLSALTLTGPPSPIFRAARDACDGADVPDAPSRAFRDASGAIALYGLHYRNRALRGPDLDHLSIDCRVVLESGERPDPALYDDRSWITATWTEDGAHVAALLHHEYQADAHPGRCRSTVYMECWYNTILAAASTDGGASFLRKAPPVVVAGPPFRQEVDQGRHRGFFNPSNIVADGRWRYFLASTTGWERPGSDQPDGVCLFRSDDPFDPTRWRAWTGTGFTAAFPDPYARPTERPATCRPVAPFPTPVGAVVRHRGSGAWIAVFMAKKAGDFPESGFYWTSSRDLLTWDRPRLLLAGTTLYDDPCGARDGLIAYPSLLDPAATGRNFDDTGDRAVLTYVTLRVDGCTVTSDRDLVRRPLAIKVWP
;
A
#
# COMPACT_ATOMS: atom_id res chain seq x y z
N MET A 1 -27.86 -44.66 -74.19
CA MET A 1 -28.73 -43.58 -73.67
C MET A 1 -28.16 -43.17 -72.34
N SER A 2 -27.24 -42.20 -72.37
CA SER A 2 -26.47 -41.76 -71.21
C SER A 2 -26.98 -40.41 -70.75
N ARG A 3 -27.33 -40.26 -69.48
CA ARG A 3 -27.64 -38.97 -68.86
C ARG A 3 -26.40 -38.43 -68.11
N PRO A 4 -26.07 -37.11 -68.22
CA PRO A 4 -24.98 -36.53 -67.48
C PRO A 4 -25.41 -36.06 -66.10
N SER A 5 -24.57 -36.32 -65.10
CA SER A 5 -24.74 -35.85 -63.72
C SER A 5 -24.19 -34.44 -63.59
N SER A 6 -25.00 -33.53 -63.11
CA SER A 6 -24.60 -32.14 -62.78
C SER A 6 -23.99 -32.11 -61.35
N LEU A 7 -22.76 -31.76 -61.26
CA LEU A 7 -22.05 -31.42 -60.01
C LEU A 7 -22.34 -29.97 -59.63
N ILE A 8 -23.08 -29.75 -58.57
CA ILE A 8 -23.23 -28.45 -57.89
C ILE A 8 -22.03 -28.27 -56.98
N ARG A 9 -21.18 -27.31 -57.32
CA ARG A 9 -20.09 -26.83 -56.41
C ARG A 9 -20.66 -25.80 -55.46
N CYS A 10 -20.79 -26.15 -54.16
CA CYS A 10 -21.02 -25.16 -53.09
C CYS A 10 -19.75 -24.39 -52.86
N LEU A 11 -19.73 -23.09 -53.14
CA LEU A 11 -18.71 -22.16 -52.68
C LEU A 11 -19.05 -21.77 -51.27
N THR A 12 -18.25 -22.22 -50.32
CA THR A 12 -18.29 -21.74 -48.94
C THR A 12 -17.43 -20.47 -48.85
N VAL A 13 -18.08 -19.33 -48.69
CA VAL A 13 -17.45 -18.03 -48.43
C VAL A 13 -17.14 -17.99 -46.94
N LEU A 14 -15.89 -18.13 -46.57
CA LEU A 14 -15.37 -17.86 -45.20
C LEU A 14 -15.31 -16.34 -45.02
N VAL A 15 -16.23 -15.80 -44.25
CA VAL A 15 -16.17 -14.40 -43.75
C VAL A 15 -15.25 -14.37 -42.56
N TRP A 16 -14.04 -13.85 -42.72
CA TRP A 16 -13.14 -13.52 -41.63
C TRP A 16 -13.66 -12.25 -40.93
N LEU A 17 -14.29 -12.41 -39.78
CA LEU A 17 -14.54 -11.32 -38.86
C LEU A 17 -13.21 -10.97 -38.15
N ALA A 18 -12.51 -9.96 -38.64
CA ALA A 18 -11.42 -9.32 -37.94
C ALA A 18 -11.99 -8.58 -36.73
N ALA A 19 -11.87 -9.17 -35.55
CA ALA A 19 -12.10 -8.47 -34.30
C ALA A 19 -11.01 -7.40 -34.17
N ALA A 20 -11.30 -6.18 -34.55
CA ALA A 20 -10.47 -5.02 -34.23
C ALA A 20 -10.58 -4.82 -32.72
N SER A 21 -9.58 -5.30 -31.97
CA SER A 21 -9.37 -4.91 -30.58
C SER A 21 -9.17 -3.40 -30.58
N ALA A 22 -10.15 -2.64 -30.11
CA ALA A 22 -9.99 -1.23 -29.84
C ALA A 22 -8.90 -1.08 -28.76
N ARG A 23 -7.67 -0.84 -29.18
CA ARG A 23 -6.64 -0.30 -28.29
C ARG A 23 -7.18 1.05 -27.83
N ALA A 24 -7.45 1.16 -26.54
CA ALA A 24 -7.64 2.47 -25.93
C ALA A 24 -6.45 3.33 -26.35
N ALA A 25 -6.69 4.52 -26.85
CA ALA A 25 -5.63 5.45 -27.24
C ALA A 25 -4.70 5.61 -26.03
N GLU A 26 -3.45 5.18 -26.15
CA GLU A 26 -2.45 5.38 -25.10
C GLU A 26 -2.30 6.88 -24.93
N GLY A 27 -2.72 7.42 -23.77
CA GLY A 27 -2.53 8.83 -23.45
C GLY A 27 -1.03 9.16 -23.42
N ALA A 28 -0.70 10.42 -23.59
CA ALA A 28 0.68 10.88 -23.57
C ALA A 28 1.39 10.45 -22.26
N PRO A 29 2.68 10.05 -22.31
CA PRO A 29 3.43 9.63 -21.14
C PRO A 29 3.61 10.78 -20.14
N LEU A 30 3.78 10.46 -18.86
CA LEU A 30 4.05 11.45 -17.82
C LEU A 30 5.44 12.05 -18.00
N SER A 31 5.56 13.36 -17.98
CA SER A 31 6.83 14.07 -18.16
C SER A 31 7.46 14.51 -16.84
N ALA A 32 6.65 14.97 -15.86
CA ALA A 32 7.14 15.42 -14.57
C ALA A 32 6.06 15.41 -13.50
N LEU A 33 6.50 15.18 -12.25
CA LEU A 33 5.80 15.58 -11.04
C LEU A 33 6.61 16.70 -10.39
N THR A 34 5.98 17.81 -10.04
CA THR A 34 6.66 19.01 -9.51
C THR A 34 5.89 19.56 -8.33
N LEU A 35 6.58 19.74 -7.20
CA LEU A 35 6.02 20.42 -6.04
C LEU A 35 5.86 21.91 -6.35
N THR A 36 4.69 22.49 -6.09
CA THR A 36 4.33 23.84 -6.54
C THR A 36 4.15 24.85 -5.40
N GLY A 37 4.33 24.42 -4.15
CA GLY A 37 4.19 25.29 -2.98
C GLY A 37 4.94 24.78 -1.75
N PRO A 38 4.94 25.54 -0.66
CA PRO A 38 5.51 25.10 0.62
C PRO A 38 4.64 24.01 1.26
N PRO A 39 5.21 23.22 2.20
CA PRO A 39 4.43 22.31 3.01
C PRO A 39 3.49 23.08 3.96
N SER A 40 2.31 22.52 4.22
CA SER A 40 1.37 23.00 5.23
C SER A 40 0.90 21.81 6.09
N PRO A 41 0.74 21.99 7.41
CA PRO A 41 0.33 20.89 8.29
C PRO A 41 -1.14 20.54 8.08
N ILE A 42 -1.42 19.22 8.10
CA ILE A 42 -2.76 18.66 8.25
C ILE A 42 -3.00 18.34 9.74
N PHE A 43 -1.98 17.81 10.43
CA PHE A 43 -2.04 17.42 11.83
C PHE A 43 -0.66 17.58 12.46
N ARG A 44 -0.62 18.14 13.67
CA ARG A 44 0.59 18.28 14.49
C ARG A 44 0.40 17.48 15.78
N ALA A 45 1.22 16.47 16.03
CA ALA A 45 1.08 15.64 17.22
C ALA A 45 1.15 16.45 18.51
N ALA A 46 2.06 17.42 18.59
CA ALA A 46 2.23 18.26 19.79
C ALA A 46 1.01 19.19 20.11
N ARG A 47 0.10 19.42 19.16
CA ARG A 47 -1.02 20.35 19.31
C ARG A 47 -2.39 19.69 19.17
N ASP A 48 -2.52 18.79 18.21
CA ASP A 48 -3.82 18.32 17.74
C ASP A 48 -4.17 16.93 18.30
N ALA A 49 -3.19 16.23 18.92
CA ALA A 49 -3.36 14.88 19.45
C ALA A 49 -4.41 14.81 20.57
N CYS A 50 -5.20 13.75 20.58
CA CYS A 50 -6.12 13.45 21.70
C CYS A 50 -5.36 12.85 22.90
N ASP A 51 -4.29 12.11 22.63
CA ASP A 51 -3.35 11.60 23.62
C ASP A 51 -1.96 11.37 23.00
N GLY A 52 -0.98 10.99 23.83
CA GLY A 52 0.42 10.83 23.41
C GLY A 52 0.67 9.70 22.40
N ALA A 53 -0.32 8.86 22.10
CA ALA A 53 -0.23 7.81 21.11
C ALA A 53 -0.61 8.29 19.69
N ASP A 54 -1.16 9.49 19.56
CA ASP A 54 -1.59 10.03 18.25
C ASP A 54 -0.42 10.68 17.51
N VAL A 55 0.47 9.86 17.02
CA VAL A 55 1.59 10.33 16.19
C VAL A 55 1.41 9.85 14.75
N PRO A 56 1.67 10.69 13.72
CA PRO A 56 1.72 10.25 12.34
C PRO A 56 2.79 9.19 12.15
N ASP A 57 2.40 7.98 11.69
CA ASP A 57 3.30 6.83 11.60
C ASP A 57 2.97 5.87 10.44
N ALA A 58 2.20 6.32 9.49
CA ALA A 58 1.87 5.57 8.28
C ALA A 58 1.56 6.52 7.11
N PRO A 59 1.65 6.04 5.86
CA PRO A 59 1.20 6.83 4.72
C PRO A 59 -0.30 7.14 4.81
N SER A 60 -0.70 8.36 4.45
CA SER A 60 -2.11 8.77 4.47
C SER A 60 -2.99 7.89 3.59
N ARG A 61 -4.11 7.44 4.14
CA ARG A 61 -5.15 6.69 3.44
C ARG A 61 -6.48 7.38 3.63
N ALA A 62 -7.12 7.75 2.54
CA ALA A 62 -8.37 8.48 2.60
C ALA A 62 -9.47 7.80 1.79
N PHE A 63 -10.70 7.94 2.27
CA PHE A 63 -11.89 7.66 1.48
C PHE A 63 -13.02 8.66 1.83
N ARG A 64 -14.02 8.73 0.95
CA ARG A 64 -15.27 9.48 1.21
C ARG A 64 -16.32 8.53 1.75
N ASP A 65 -16.85 8.83 2.92
CA ASP A 65 -17.95 8.09 3.51
C ASP A 65 -19.28 8.28 2.73
N ALA A 66 -20.37 7.71 3.22
CA ALA A 66 -21.66 7.78 2.54
C ALA A 66 -22.20 9.21 2.45
N SER A 67 -21.81 10.11 3.34
CA SER A 67 -22.17 11.54 3.30
C SER A 67 -21.29 12.36 2.35
N GLY A 68 -20.18 11.79 1.87
CA GLY A 68 -19.15 12.47 1.08
C GLY A 68 -18.03 13.10 1.92
N ALA A 69 -18.13 13.05 3.25
CA ALA A 69 -17.06 13.51 4.12
C ALA A 69 -15.84 12.59 4.02
N ILE A 70 -14.66 13.17 4.23
CA ILE A 70 -13.39 12.44 4.16
C ILE A 70 -13.10 11.82 5.54
N ALA A 71 -12.71 10.54 5.52
CA ALA A 71 -12.00 9.87 6.59
C ALA A 71 -10.58 9.60 6.13
N LEU A 72 -9.58 10.10 6.87
CA LEU A 72 -8.17 9.92 6.58
C LEU A 72 -7.47 9.22 7.76
N TYR A 73 -6.74 8.15 7.45
CA TYR A 73 -5.90 7.38 8.37
C TYR A 73 -4.43 7.62 8.03
N GLY A 74 -3.55 7.48 8.99
CA GLY A 74 -2.10 7.71 8.84
C GLY A 74 -1.43 8.00 10.19
N LEU A 75 -2.18 7.83 11.29
CA LEU A 75 -1.67 7.94 12.65
C LEU A 75 -1.13 6.58 13.14
N HIS A 76 -0.98 6.41 14.43
CA HIS A 76 -0.37 5.25 15.07
C HIS A 76 -1.30 4.02 15.13
N TYR A 77 -0.81 2.88 15.69
CA TYR A 77 -1.56 1.61 15.79
C TYR A 77 -2.77 1.67 16.73
N ARG A 78 -2.90 2.69 17.56
CA ARG A 78 -4.16 3.06 18.20
C ARG A 78 -4.95 3.93 17.24
N ASN A 79 -5.53 3.30 16.24
CA ASN A 79 -6.02 3.97 15.05
C ASN A 79 -7.14 4.96 15.34
N ARG A 80 -6.96 6.20 14.93
CA ARG A 80 -7.96 7.28 14.87
C ARG A 80 -8.00 7.86 13.46
N ALA A 81 -9.13 8.44 13.11
CA ALA A 81 -9.33 9.10 11.83
C ALA A 81 -9.19 10.62 11.96
N LEU A 82 -8.64 11.26 10.95
CA LEU A 82 -8.89 12.66 10.67
C LEU A 82 -10.15 12.75 9.81
N ARG A 83 -11.13 13.59 10.18
CA ARG A 83 -12.39 13.71 9.46
C ARG A 83 -12.69 15.14 9.09
N GLY A 84 -13.36 15.34 7.95
CA GLY A 84 -13.75 16.67 7.49
C GLY A 84 -14.46 16.64 6.14
N PRO A 85 -15.02 17.77 5.69
CA PRO A 85 -15.72 17.87 4.41
C PRO A 85 -14.74 17.76 3.22
N ASP A 86 -13.50 18.18 3.39
CA ASP A 86 -12.44 18.18 2.39
C ASP A 86 -11.05 18.03 3.05
N LEU A 87 -9.98 17.95 2.24
CA LEU A 87 -8.61 17.79 2.72
C LEU A 87 -8.04 19.07 3.40
N ASP A 88 -8.72 20.21 3.28
CA ASP A 88 -8.33 21.49 3.90
C ASP A 88 -8.89 21.64 5.31
N HIS A 89 -9.97 20.93 5.62
CA HIS A 89 -10.74 21.05 6.85
C HIS A 89 -10.83 19.73 7.60
N LEU A 90 -9.70 19.01 7.71
CA LEU A 90 -9.59 17.79 8.51
C LEU A 90 -9.27 18.12 9.97
N SER A 91 -9.91 17.42 10.88
CA SER A 91 -9.60 17.42 12.32
C SER A 91 -9.65 16.00 12.86
N ILE A 92 -8.89 15.73 13.93
CA ILE A 92 -8.89 14.41 14.57
C ILE A 92 -10.24 14.10 15.21
N ASP A 93 -10.76 12.91 14.97
CA ASP A 93 -11.81 12.29 15.75
C ASP A 93 -11.16 11.46 16.87
N CYS A 94 -11.33 11.88 18.11
CA CYS A 94 -10.68 11.23 19.26
C CYS A 94 -11.18 9.80 19.53
N ARG A 95 -12.19 9.33 18.79
CA ARG A 95 -12.64 7.94 18.87
C ARG A 95 -11.60 7.00 18.29
N VAL A 96 -11.21 5.99 19.06
CA VAL A 96 -10.38 4.89 18.58
C VAL A 96 -11.25 4.00 17.69
N VAL A 97 -10.86 3.85 16.42
CA VAL A 97 -11.61 3.07 15.43
C VAL A 97 -11.15 1.62 15.32
N LEU A 98 -9.90 1.36 15.70
CA LEU A 98 -9.30 0.02 15.79
C LEU A 98 -8.17 0.04 16.82
N GLU A 99 -8.19 -0.90 17.74
CA GLU A 99 -7.14 -1.10 18.75
C GLU A 99 -6.79 -2.59 18.86
N SER A 100 -5.55 -2.87 19.23
CA SER A 100 -5.03 -4.22 19.48
C SER A 100 -4.85 -4.43 20.98
N GLY A 101 -5.02 -5.69 21.43
CA GLY A 101 -4.87 -6.05 22.85
C GLY A 101 -3.42 -6.31 23.26
N GLU A 102 -2.44 -6.18 22.35
CA GLU A 102 -1.01 -6.42 22.55
C GLU A 102 -0.73 -7.76 23.25
N ARG A 103 -1.40 -8.82 22.79
CA ARG A 103 -1.33 -10.14 23.41
C ARG A 103 -0.07 -10.91 22.96
N PRO A 104 0.57 -11.66 23.89
CA PRO A 104 1.87 -12.31 23.62
C PRO A 104 1.79 -13.55 22.72
N ASP A 105 0.60 -14.03 22.35
CA ASP A 105 0.45 -15.17 21.44
C ASP A 105 0.41 -14.67 19.98
N PRO A 106 1.44 -14.95 19.17
CA PRO A 106 1.50 -14.47 17.79
C PRO A 106 0.39 -15.03 16.89
N ALA A 107 -0.19 -16.21 17.24
CA ALA A 107 -1.30 -16.79 16.49
C ALA A 107 -2.61 -16.01 16.61
N LEU A 108 -2.72 -15.12 17.58
CA LEU A 108 -3.89 -14.26 17.76
C LEU A 108 -3.86 -13.02 16.86
N TYR A 109 -2.69 -12.67 16.28
CA TYR A 109 -2.52 -11.47 15.47
C TYR A 109 -3.08 -10.21 16.14
N ASP A 110 -2.87 -10.09 17.45
CA ASP A 110 -3.45 -9.05 18.29
C ASP A 110 -2.38 -8.19 18.97
N ASP A 111 -1.26 -8.02 18.28
CA ASP A 111 -0.24 -7.03 18.62
C ASP A 111 -0.51 -5.75 17.81
N ARG A 112 0.46 -4.92 17.53
CA ARG A 112 0.29 -3.60 16.91
C ARG A 112 -0.25 -3.70 15.49
N SER A 113 -1.25 -2.88 15.15
CA SER A 113 -1.87 -2.92 13.83
C SER A 113 -2.27 -1.53 13.35
N TRP A 114 -1.80 -1.13 12.16
CA TRP A 114 -2.13 0.14 11.50
C TRP A 114 -3.11 -0.12 10.35
N ILE A 115 -4.11 0.75 10.19
CA ILE A 115 -4.92 0.79 8.96
C ILE A 115 -4.07 1.42 7.87
N THR A 116 -3.62 0.62 6.90
CA THR A 116 -2.70 1.05 5.84
C THR A 116 -3.28 1.00 4.45
N ALA A 117 -4.46 0.44 4.26
CA ALA A 117 -5.25 0.56 3.04
C ALA A 117 -6.73 0.47 3.35
N THR A 118 -7.55 1.17 2.58
CA THR A 118 -9.02 1.13 2.66
C THR A 118 -9.62 1.03 1.27
N TRP A 119 -10.80 0.42 1.17
CA TRP A 119 -11.60 0.39 -0.04
C TRP A 119 -13.09 0.40 0.29
N THR A 120 -13.86 1.22 -0.40
CA THR A 120 -15.31 1.28 -0.27
C THR A 120 -15.98 1.55 -1.61
N GLU A 121 -17.14 0.94 -1.85
CA GLU A 121 -17.97 1.22 -3.01
C GLU A 121 -19.11 2.21 -2.66
N ASP A 122 -19.63 2.15 -1.45
CA ASP A 122 -20.79 2.90 -0.98
C ASP A 122 -20.49 3.97 0.07
N GLY A 123 -19.29 3.93 0.66
CA GLY A 123 -18.88 4.83 1.74
C GLY A 123 -19.36 4.40 3.13
N ALA A 124 -20.21 3.38 3.25
CA ALA A 124 -20.69 2.80 4.49
C ALA A 124 -19.92 1.53 4.85
N HIS A 125 -19.80 0.60 3.91
CA HIS A 125 -19.01 -0.61 4.04
C HIS A 125 -17.59 -0.37 3.56
N VAL A 126 -16.60 -0.58 4.44
CA VAL A 126 -15.19 -0.31 4.15
C VAL A 126 -14.35 -1.56 4.42
N ALA A 127 -13.69 -2.09 3.39
CA ALA A 127 -12.65 -3.09 3.56
C ALA A 127 -11.34 -2.38 3.94
N ALA A 128 -10.57 -2.96 4.86
CA ALA A 128 -9.27 -2.45 5.26
C ALA A 128 -8.20 -3.54 5.25
N LEU A 129 -6.98 -3.15 4.84
CA LEU A 129 -5.76 -3.92 5.05
C LEU A 129 -5.00 -3.31 6.20
N LEU A 130 -4.58 -4.17 7.12
CA LEU A 130 -3.82 -3.79 8.30
C LEU A 130 -2.36 -4.20 8.09
N HIS A 131 -1.44 -3.28 8.33
CA HIS A 131 -0.07 -3.60 8.64
C HIS A 131 -0.01 -4.06 10.09
N HIS A 132 0.22 -5.36 10.30
CA HIS A 132 0.33 -5.94 11.63
C HIS A 132 1.79 -6.20 11.96
N GLU A 133 2.22 -5.78 13.13
CA GLU A 133 3.54 -6.02 13.69
C GLU A 133 3.42 -6.88 14.94
N TYR A 134 4.03 -8.06 14.93
CA TYR A 134 4.31 -8.78 16.14
C TYR A 134 5.75 -8.46 16.57
N GLN A 135 5.88 -7.79 17.70
CA GLN A 135 7.15 -7.39 18.28
C GLN A 135 7.47 -8.28 19.47
N ALA A 136 8.05 -9.45 19.17
CA ALA A 136 8.26 -10.49 20.16
C ALA A 136 9.23 -10.09 21.30
N ASP A 137 10.08 -9.09 21.09
CA ASP A 137 10.95 -8.51 22.11
C ASP A 137 10.17 -7.80 23.23
N ALA A 138 8.97 -7.27 22.92
CA ALA A 138 8.07 -6.69 23.91
C ALA A 138 7.34 -7.75 24.78
N HIS A 139 7.40 -9.02 24.39
CA HIS A 139 6.71 -10.12 25.08
C HIS A 139 7.70 -11.08 25.74
N PRO A 140 7.78 -11.15 27.09
CA PRO A 140 8.76 -11.98 27.81
C PRO A 140 8.79 -13.44 27.32
N GLY A 141 10.01 -13.91 26.98
CA GLY A 141 10.23 -15.28 26.50
C GLY A 141 9.85 -15.58 25.05
N ARG A 142 9.36 -14.59 24.29
CA ARG A 142 8.99 -14.76 22.88
C ARG A 142 10.11 -14.46 21.89
N CYS A 143 11.07 -13.64 22.28
CA CYS A 143 12.25 -13.33 21.48
C CYS A 143 13.50 -14.04 22.05
N ARG A 144 14.33 -14.61 21.18
CA ARG A 144 15.61 -15.24 21.54
C ARG A 144 16.77 -14.24 21.56
N SER A 145 16.52 -13.03 21.12
CA SER A 145 17.50 -11.94 21.00
C SER A 145 17.03 -10.73 21.79
N THR A 146 17.97 -9.84 22.10
CA THR A 146 17.69 -8.51 22.66
C THR A 146 17.61 -7.43 21.58
N VAL A 147 17.80 -7.82 20.32
CA VAL A 147 17.75 -6.91 19.17
C VAL A 147 16.32 -6.91 18.59
N TYR A 148 15.65 -5.79 18.71
CA TYR A 148 14.28 -5.58 18.22
C TYR A 148 14.03 -6.13 16.80
N MET A 149 14.91 -5.78 15.84
CA MET A 149 14.76 -6.20 14.44
C MET A 149 14.88 -7.72 14.22
N GLU A 150 15.48 -8.46 15.13
CA GLU A 150 15.66 -9.92 15.01
C GLU A 150 14.39 -10.71 15.37
N CYS A 151 13.43 -10.06 16.02
CA CYS A 151 12.17 -10.66 16.45
C CYS A 151 10.93 -9.91 15.96
N TRP A 152 11.11 -9.05 14.99
CA TRP A 152 10.01 -8.30 14.37
C TRP A 152 9.40 -9.09 13.21
N TYR A 153 8.11 -9.37 13.32
CA TYR A 153 7.39 -10.24 12.41
C TYR A 153 6.12 -9.57 11.88
N ASN A 154 6.01 -9.40 10.57
CA ASN A 154 4.93 -8.67 9.93
C ASN A 154 3.96 -9.55 9.16
N THR A 155 2.69 -9.18 9.22
CA THR A 155 1.61 -9.84 8.51
C THR A 155 0.59 -8.80 8.03
N ILE A 156 0.06 -8.97 6.84
CA ILE A 156 -1.06 -8.17 6.35
C ILE A 156 -2.35 -8.88 6.74
N LEU A 157 -3.18 -8.21 7.54
CA LEU A 157 -4.47 -8.70 7.99
C LEU A 157 -5.61 -7.95 7.32
N ALA A 158 -6.81 -8.51 7.38
CA ALA A 158 -8.04 -7.86 6.97
C ALA A 158 -8.87 -7.39 8.15
N ALA A 159 -9.47 -6.21 8.00
CA ALA A 159 -10.54 -5.70 8.85
C ALA A 159 -11.67 -5.12 7.98
N ALA A 160 -12.82 -4.90 8.57
CA ALA A 160 -13.96 -4.29 7.88
C ALA A 160 -14.71 -3.35 8.81
N SER A 161 -15.31 -2.32 8.20
CA SER A 161 -16.27 -1.41 8.82
C SER A 161 -17.60 -1.51 8.11
N THR A 162 -18.69 -1.28 8.85
CA THR A 162 -20.06 -1.17 8.32
C THR A 162 -20.70 0.18 8.67
N ASP A 163 -19.92 1.10 9.23
CA ASP A 163 -20.34 2.39 9.77
C ASP A 163 -19.52 3.58 9.21
N GLY A 164 -19.05 3.47 7.96
CA GLY A 164 -18.28 4.54 7.32
C GLY A 164 -16.90 4.76 7.95
N GLY A 165 -16.27 3.70 8.48
CA GLY A 165 -14.96 3.77 9.11
C GLY A 165 -14.98 4.39 10.50
N ALA A 166 -16.15 4.48 11.15
CA ALA A 166 -16.24 4.92 12.54
C ALA A 166 -15.76 3.85 13.52
N SER A 167 -15.81 2.59 13.12
CA SER A 167 -15.17 1.45 13.77
C SER A 167 -14.73 0.40 12.75
N PHE A 168 -13.67 -0.35 13.08
CA PHE A 168 -13.23 -1.49 12.29
C PHE A 168 -13.15 -2.74 13.16
N LEU A 169 -13.59 -3.86 12.59
CA LEU A 169 -13.54 -5.15 13.25
C LEU A 169 -12.63 -6.09 12.47
N ARG A 170 -11.71 -6.72 13.18
CA ARG A 170 -10.98 -7.90 12.68
C ARG A 170 -11.91 -9.12 12.81
N LYS A 171 -11.90 -10.00 11.82
CA LYS A 171 -12.62 -11.29 11.94
C LYS A 171 -11.98 -12.15 13.03
N ALA A 172 -12.78 -13.00 13.66
CA ALA A 172 -12.34 -14.01 14.61
C ALA A 172 -12.63 -15.41 14.02
N PRO A 173 -11.66 -16.25 13.66
CA PRO A 173 -10.20 -15.99 13.75
C PRO A 173 -9.76 -14.86 12.81
N PRO A 174 -8.63 -14.21 13.10
CA PRO A 174 -8.04 -13.19 12.21
C PRO A 174 -7.80 -13.74 10.82
N VAL A 175 -8.06 -12.93 9.80
CA VAL A 175 -7.84 -13.33 8.41
C VAL A 175 -6.54 -12.75 7.91
N VAL A 176 -5.58 -13.63 7.64
CA VAL A 176 -4.30 -13.30 7.04
C VAL A 176 -4.50 -13.14 5.53
N VAL A 177 -4.17 -11.97 5.01
CA VAL A 177 -4.12 -11.66 3.58
C VAL A 177 -2.76 -12.06 3.01
N ALA A 178 -1.68 -11.72 3.71
CA ALA A 178 -0.33 -12.14 3.37
C ALA A 178 0.52 -12.25 4.64
N GLY A 179 1.02 -13.46 4.90
CA GLY A 179 1.95 -13.77 5.98
C GLY A 179 3.12 -14.61 5.48
N PRO A 180 4.27 -14.60 6.18
CA PRO A 180 5.34 -15.53 5.88
C PRO A 180 4.88 -16.97 6.15
N PRO A 181 5.51 -17.97 5.49
CA PRO A 181 5.03 -19.36 5.52
C PRO A 181 5.46 -20.12 6.77
N PHE A 182 5.97 -19.46 7.77
CA PHE A 182 6.46 -20.07 9.01
C PHE A 182 6.00 -19.23 10.22
N ARG A 183 5.95 -19.91 11.36
CA ARG A 183 5.59 -19.28 12.63
C ARG A 183 6.72 -18.38 13.15
N GLN A 184 6.36 -17.35 13.87
CA GLN A 184 7.30 -16.37 14.42
C GLN A 184 8.41 -17.02 15.30
N GLU A 185 8.04 -17.99 16.11
CA GLU A 185 8.96 -18.68 17.00
C GLU A 185 9.97 -19.60 16.28
N VAL A 186 9.74 -19.92 15.00
CA VAL A 186 10.60 -20.83 14.22
C VAL A 186 11.72 -20.09 13.52
N ASP A 187 11.44 -18.89 12.98
CA ASP A 187 12.36 -18.15 12.13
C ASP A 187 12.60 -16.73 12.67
N GLN A 188 13.49 -16.63 13.64
CA GLN A 188 13.97 -15.39 14.23
C GLN A 188 15.40 -15.10 13.75
N GLY A 189 15.95 -13.92 14.06
CA GLY A 189 17.31 -13.49 13.72
C GLY A 189 17.35 -12.40 12.66
N ARG A 190 16.22 -11.99 12.11
CA ARG A 190 16.04 -10.80 11.29
C ARG A 190 14.56 -10.41 11.20
N HIS A 191 14.26 -9.22 10.70
CA HIS A 191 12.90 -8.80 10.35
C HIS A 191 12.28 -9.75 9.33
N ARG A 192 11.05 -10.22 9.57
CA ARG A 192 10.34 -11.18 8.73
C ARG A 192 8.94 -10.71 8.38
N GLY A 193 8.50 -10.98 7.17
CA GLY A 193 7.08 -10.91 6.80
C GLY A 193 6.74 -10.11 5.59
N PHE A 194 5.44 -9.82 5.48
CA PHE A 194 4.84 -8.87 4.53
C PHE A 194 4.39 -7.62 5.29
N PHE A 195 4.74 -6.44 4.77
CA PHE A 195 4.52 -5.20 5.50
C PHE A 195 4.18 -4.02 4.58
N ASN A 196 3.60 -2.99 5.17
CA ASN A 196 3.28 -1.71 4.57
C ASN A 196 2.57 -1.83 3.21
N PRO A 197 1.33 -2.37 3.16
CA PRO A 197 0.54 -2.33 1.95
C PRO A 197 0.34 -0.87 1.48
N SER A 198 0.45 -0.65 0.17
CA SER A 198 0.05 0.61 -0.45
C SER A 198 -1.46 0.80 -0.29
N ASN A 199 -2.00 1.96 -0.70
CA ASN A 199 -3.43 2.07 -0.92
C ASN A 199 -3.91 1.03 -1.95
N ILE A 200 -5.22 0.70 -1.89
CA ILE A 200 -5.88 -0.11 -2.91
C ILE A 200 -6.24 0.79 -4.10
N VAL A 201 -5.99 0.29 -5.31
CA VAL A 201 -6.38 0.94 -6.57
C VAL A 201 -7.20 0.00 -7.44
N ALA A 202 -8.05 0.57 -8.31
CA ALA A 202 -8.93 -0.19 -9.20
C ALA A 202 -8.47 -0.16 -10.66
N ASP A 203 -8.49 -1.32 -11.33
CA ASP A 203 -8.43 -1.43 -12.78
C ASP A 203 -9.51 -2.42 -13.28
N GLY A 204 -10.56 -1.89 -13.88
CA GLY A 204 -11.74 -2.66 -14.22
C GLY A 204 -12.37 -3.31 -12.99
N ARG A 205 -12.57 -4.64 -13.07
CA ARG A 205 -13.12 -5.42 -11.94
C ARG A 205 -12.10 -5.71 -10.84
N TRP A 206 -10.82 -5.45 -11.09
CA TRP A 206 -9.74 -5.84 -10.20
C TRP A 206 -9.35 -4.72 -9.25
N ARG A 207 -8.98 -5.10 -8.04
CA ARG A 207 -8.37 -4.25 -7.02
C ARG A 207 -6.94 -4.72 -6.81
N TYR A 208 -6.01 -3.77 -6.65
CA TYR A 208 -4.59 -4.04 -6.52
C TYR A 208 -4.01 -3.32 -5.32
N PHE A 209 -3.02 -3.91 -4.69
CA PHE A 209 -2.10 -3.22 -3.78
C PHE A 209 -0.69 -3.78 -3.91
N LEU A 210 0.28 -3.00 -3.49
CA LEU A 210 1.69 -3.38 -3.41
C LEU A 210 2.08 -3.55 -1.94
N ALA A 211 2.86 -4.59 -1.61
CA ALA A 211 3.38 -4.77 -0.26
C ALA A 211 4.81 -5.29 -0.30
N SER A 212 5.63 -4.80 0.62
CA SER A 212 7.00 -5.29 0.77
C SER A 212 7.05 -6.63 1.48
N THR A 213 8.05 -7.44 1.14
CA THR A 213 8.41 -8.64 1.87
C THR A 213 9.91 -8.67 2.14
N THR A 214 10.29 -9.17 3.30
CA THR A 214 11.70 -9.43 3.65
C THR A 214 12.21 -10.76 3.09
N GLY A 215 11.36 -11.48 2.34
CA GLY A 215 11.71 -12.75 1.74
C GLY A 215 11.99 -13.88 2.73
N TRP A 216 12.36 -15.02 2.18
CA TRP A 216 12.81 -16.20 2.94
C TRP A 216 13.58 -17.15 2.02
N GLU A 217 14.43 -17.97 2.63
CA GLU A 217 15.16 -19.07 1.99
C GLU A 217 14.54 -20.39 2.43
N ARG A 218 13.98 -21.15 1.46
CA ARG A 218 13.48 -22.50 1.69
C ARG A 218 13.72 -23.37 0.44
N PRO A 219 14.20 -24.61 0.57
CA PRO A 219 14.44 -25.47 -0.57
C PRO A 219 13.24 -25.57 -1.52
N GLY A 220 13.40 -25.07 -2.74
CA GLY A 220 12.38 -25.11 -3.79
C GLY A 220 11.30 -24.03 -3.69
N SER A 221 11.41 -23.07 -2.78
CA SER A 221 10.46 -21.95 -2.65
C SER A 221 11.08 -20.69 -2.03
N ASP A 222 12.25 -20.30 -2.52
CA ASP A 222 12.91 -19.08 -2.06
C ASP A 222 12.13 -17.86 -2.51
N GLN A 223 11.81 -16.96 -1.58
CA GLN A 223 11.20 -15.67 -1.83
C GLN A 223 12.25 -14.59 -1.70
N PRO A 224 12.60 -13.88 -2.78
CA PRO A 224 13.50 -12.74 -2.69
C PRO A 224 12.83 -11.57 -1.95
N ASP A 225 13.64 -10.73 -1.31
CA ASP A 225 13.20 -9.44 -0.79
C ASP A 225 12.63 -8.58 -1.93
N GLY A 226 11.68 -7.69 -1.61
CA GLY A 226 11.16 -6.74 -2.58
C GLY A 226 9.67 -6.46 -2.40
N VAL A 227 9.07 -5.88 -3.43
CA VAL A 227 7.67 -5.46 -3.42
C VAL A 227 6.83 -6.38 -4.28
N CYS A 228 5.84 -7.04 -3.68
CA CYS A 228 4.88 -7.91 -4.35
C CYS A 228 3.63 -7.14 -4.77
N LEU A 229 3.14 -7.37 -5.99
CA LEU A 229 1.84 -6.88 -6.43
C LEU A 229 0.76 -7.93 -6.15
N PHE A 230 -0.28 -7.52 -5.45
CA PHE A 230 -1.45 -8.34 -5.11
C PHE A 230 -2.66 -7.89 -5.90
N ARG A 231 -3.57 -8.83 -6.19
CA ARG A 231 -4.82 -8.59 -6.90
C ARG A 231 -5.97 -9.37 -6.29
N SER A 232 -7.15 -8.74 -6.23
CA SER A 232 -8.44 -9.37 -5.90
C SER A 232 -9.54 -8.82 -6.79
N ASP A 233 -10.57 -9.60 -7.04
CA ASP A 233 -11.84 -9.14 -7.66
C ASP A 233 -12.91 -8.80 -6.61
N ASP A 234 -12.62 -9.06 -5.33
CA ASP A 234 -13.45 -8.70 -4.20
C ASP A 234 -12.56 -8.36 -2.98
N PRO A 235 -12.32 -7.08 -2.69
CA PRO A 235 -11.51 -6.66 -1.55
C PRO A 235 -12.18 -6.91 -0.20
N PHE A 236 -13.50 -7.18 -0.17
CA PHE A 236 -14.25 -7.54 1.04
C PHE A 236 -14.09 -9.01 1.42
N ASP A 237 -13.67 -9.87 0.47
CA ASP A 237 -13.25 -11.24 0.73
C ASP A 237 -11.71 -11.31 0.80
N PRO A 238 -11.11 -11.28 2.01
CA PRO A 238 -9.66 -11.28 2.17
C PRO A 238 -8.99 -12.56 1.64
N THR A 239 -9.73 -13.64 1.47
CA THR A 239 -9.19 -14.90 0.96
C THR A 239 -9.00 -14.91 -0.56
N ARG A 240 -9.46 -13.87 -1.27
CA ARG A 240 -9.37 -13.75 -2.73
C ARG A 240 -8.10 -13.02 -3.21
N TRP A 241 -7.35 -12.43 -2.33
CA TRP A 241 -6.09 -11.79 -2.71
C TRP A 241 -5.05 -12.80 -3.20
N ARG A 242 -4.44 -12.50 -4.34
CA ARG A 242 -3.38 -13.31 -4.95
C ARG A 242 -2.23 -12.41 -5.40
N ALA A 243 -0.99 -12.83 -5.14
CA ALA A 243 0.17 -12.12 -5.62
C ALA A 243 0.63 -12.60 -7.01
N TRP A 244 1.31 -11.71 -7.70
CA TRP A 244 1.91 -11.94 -9.00
C TRP A 244 3.09 -12.91 -8.89
N THR A 245 3.09 -13.99 -9.70
CA THR A 245 4.14 -15.03 -9.70
C THR A 245 5.11 -14.91 -10.88
N GLY A 246 4.93 -13.89 -11.74
CA GLY A 246 5.67 -13.76 -13.01
C GLY A 246 4.89 -14.24 -14.22
N THR A 247 3.89 -15.08 -14.04
CA THR A 247 3.03 -15.61 -15.12
C THR A 247 1.55 -15.42 -14.85
N GLY A 248 1.16 -15.14 -13.59
CA GLY A 248 -0.23 -14.93 -13.19
C GLY A 248 -0.37 -14.55 -11.72
N PHE A 249 -1.56 -14.14 -11.32
CA PHE A 249 -1.90 -13.85 -9.94
C PHE A 249 -2.43 -15.12 -9.26
N THR A 250 -1.52 -15.96 -8.77
CA THR A 250 -1.86 -17.28 -8.23
C THR A 250 -1.33 -17.54 -6.83
N ALA A 251 -0.30 -16.79 -6.37
CA ALA A 251 0.28 -16.98 -5.05
C ALA A 251 -0.66 -16.51 -3.94
N ALA A 252 -0.92 -17.40 -2.97
CA ALA A 252 -1.62 -17.10 -1.73
C ALA A 252 -0.67 -17.34 -0.56
N PHE A 253 -0.78 -16.52 0.47
CA PHE A 253 0.07 -16.56 1.67
C PHE A 253 -0.81 -16.78 2.91
N PRO A 254 -1.27 -18.03 3.14
CA PRO A 254 -2.19 -18.32 4.24
C PRO A 254 -1.51 -18.21 5.60
N ASP A 255 -2.35 -18.18 6.63
CA ASP A 255 -1.92 -18.19 8.02
C ASP A 255 -1.12 -19.46 8.37
N PRO A 256 0.17 -19.35 8.76
CA PRO A 256 1.00 -20.50 9.10
C PRO A 256 0.59 -21.20 10.41
N TYR A 257 -0.16 -20.52 11.28
CA TYR A 257 -0.68 -21.11 12.52
C TYR A 257 -1.90 -21.98 12.26
N ALA A 258 -2.76 -21.61 11.29
CA ALA A 258 -3.94 -22.38 10.93
C ALA A 258 -3.62 -23.47 9.89
N ARG A 259 -2.75 -23.18 8.91
CA ARG A 259 -2.43 -24.10 7.81
C ARG A 259 -0.93 -24.04 7.50
N PRO A 260 -0.11 -24.85 8.20
CA PRO A 260 1.30 -25.01 7.83
C PRO A 260 1.44 -25.45 6.38
N THR A 261 2.33 -24.82 5.64
CA THR A 261 2.54 -25.12 4.21
C THR A 261 3.94 -25.68 3.99
N GLU A 262 4.04 -26.90 3.47
CA GLU A 262 5.34 -27.53 3.15
C GLU A 262 6.05 -26.84 1.98
N ARG A 263 5.27 -26.41 0.98
CA ARG A 263 5.78 -25.67 -0.19
C ARG A 263 5.05 -24.33 -0.30
N PRO A 264 5.56 -23.29 0.35
CA PRO A 264 4.95 -21.99 0.28
C PRO A 264 4.98 -21.42 -1.13
N ALA A 265 3.91 -20.70 -1.49
CA ALA A 265 3.90 -19.90 -2.70
C ALA A 265 4.90 -18.73 -2.58
N THR A 266 5.35 -18.22 -3.72
CA THR A 266 6.21 -17.05 -3.80
C THR A 266 5.62 -16.03 -4.76
N CYS A 267 5.82 -14.75 -4.50
CA CYS A 267 5.56 -13.70 -5.48
C CYS A 267 6.82 -13.44 -6.31
N ARG A 268 6.65 -12.92 -7.52
CA ARG A 268 7.72 -12.27 -8.24
C ARG A 268 7.71 -10.78 -7.91
N PRO A 269 8.70 -10.25 -7.17
CA PRO A 269 8.77 -8.83 -6.87
C PRO A 269 8.77 -7.97 -8.12
N VAL A 270 8.16 -6.79 -8.02
CA VAL A 270 8.19 -5.76 -9.05
C VAL A 270 9.23 -4.70 -8.70
N ALA A 271 10.02 -4.30 -9.69
CA ALA A 271 11.00 -3.23 -9.55
C ALA A 271 10.36 -1.90 -9.99
N PRO A 272 10.90 -0.74 -9.58
CA PRO A 272 12.22 -0.52 -8.97
C PRO A 272 12.18 -0.12 -7.48
N PHE A 273 11.34 -0.72 -6.68
CA PHE A 273 11.05 -0.28 -5.32
C PHE A 273 12.05 -0.83 -4.29
N PRO A 274 12.95 0.01 -3.71
CA PRO A 274 13.87 -0.42 -2.65
C PRO A 274 13.22 -0.45 -1.27
N THR A 275 12.03 0.12 -1.13
CA THR A 275 11.26 0.27 0.11
C THR A 275 9.77 0.10 -0.18
N PRO A 276 8.91 0.03 0.84
CA PRO A 276 7.46 0.01 0.65
C PRO A 276 6.96 1.17 -0.21
N VAL A 277 6.00 0.88 -1.07
CA VAL A 277 5.33 1.89 -1.90
C VAL A 277 4.36 2.68 -1.03
N GLY A 278 4.60 3.98 -0.94
CA GLY A 278 3.79 4.90 -0.15
C GLY A 278 2.38 5.06 -0.69
N ALA A 279 2.22 5.31 -1.98
CA ALA A 279 0.92 5.33 -2.66
C ALA A 279 1.04 5.00 -4.14
N VAL A 280 -0.08 4.51 -4.70
CA VAL A 280 -0.30 4.36 -6.14
C VAL A 280 -1.58 5.10 -6.51
N VAL A 281 -1.58 5.87 -7.60
CA VAL A 281 -2.78 6.52 -8.13
C VAL A 281 -2.79 6.45 -9.66
N ARG A 282 -3.98 6.44 -10.28
CA ARG A 282 -4.10 6.49 -11.72
C ARG A 282 -4.26 7.93 -12.19
N HIS A 283 -3.39 8.41 -13.06
CA HIS A 283 -3.57 9.72 -13.67
C HIS A 283 -4.66 9.69 -14.74
N ARG A 284 -5.76 10.43 -14.53
CA ARG A 284 -6.95 10.38 -15.41
C ARG A 284 -6.64 10.78 -16.85
N GLY A 285 -5.81 11.81 -17.04
CA GLY A 285 -5.47 12.33 -18.38
C GLY A 285 -4.65 11.38 -19.23
N SER A 286 -3.63 10.70 -18.64
CA SER A 286 -2.74 9.81 -19.37
C SER A 286 -3.09 8.33 -19.24
N GLY A 287 -3.93 7.95 -18.27
CA GLY A 287 -4.21 6.56 -17.90
C GLY A 287 -3.04 5.82 -17.25
N ALA A 288 -1.90 6.50 -17.00
CA ALA A 288 -0.75 5.91 -16.36
C ALA A 288 -0.95 5.81 -14.84
N TRP A 289 -0.37 4.78 -14.25
CA TRP A 289 -0.20 4.65 -12.81
C TRP A 289 1.00 5.47 -12.35
N ILE A 290 0.90 6.12 -11.22
CA ILE A 290 1.97 6.83 -10.54
C ILE A 290 2.17 6.18 -9.19
N ALA A 291 3.42 5.80 -8.86
CA ALA A 291 3.79 5.35 -7.53
C ALA A 291 4.76 6.35 -6.90
N VAL A 292 4.60 6.58 -5.58
CA VAL A 292 5.54 7.35 -4.76
C VAL A 292 6.07 6.46 -3.64
N PHE A 293 7.36 6.61 -3.34
CA PHE A 293 8.05 5.82 -2.32
C PHE A 293 9.26 6.57 -1.76
N MET A 294 9.82 6.07 -0.66
CA MET A 294 11.09 6.56 -0.11
C MET A 294 12.27 5.81 -0.74
N ALA A 295 13.42 6.45 -0.80
CA ALA A 295 14.67 5.76 -1.04
C ALA A 295 15.79 6.43 -0.25
N LYS A 296 16.69 5.62 0.30
CA LYS A 296 17.98 6.06 0.84
C LYS A 296 18.95 6.23 -0.32
N LYS A 297 19.88 7.17 -0.18
CA LYS A 297 21.00 7.33 -1.13
C LYS A 297 21.79 6.04 -1.26
N ALA A 298 21.61 5.32 -2.36
CA ALA A 298 22.32 4.09 -2.71
C ALA A 298 22.03 3.70 -4.16
N GLY A 299 22.99 3.11 -4.87
CA GLY A 299 22.79 2.57 -6.21
C GLY A 299 22.17 3.56 -7.19
N ASP A 300 21.00 3.25 -7.72
CA ASP A 300 20.24 4.07 -8.68
C ASP A 300 19.60 5.33 -8.05
N PHE A 301 19.70 5.52 -6.74
CA PHE A 301 19.15 6.64 -6.00
C PHE A 301 20.29 7.56 -5.53
N PRO A 302 20.59 8.65 -6.28
CA PRO A 302 21.73 9.54 -6.00
C PRO A 302 21.56 10.37 -4.72
N GLU A 303 20.34 10.53 -4.24
CA GLU A 303 19.99 11.29 -3.03
C GLU A 303 18.96 10.52 -2.22
N SER A 304 18.96 10.72 -0.89
CA SER A 304 17.85 10.27 -0.05
C SER A 304 16.63 11.15 -0.25
N GLY A 305 15.42 10.57 -0.21
CA GLY A 305 14.20 11.35 -0.39
C GLY A 305 13.00 10.56 -0.88
N PHE A 306 12.01 11.29 -1.35
CA PHE A 306 10.85 10.70 -2.04
C PHE A 306 11.09 10.67 -3.53
N TYR A 307 10.76 9.53 -4.11
CA TYR A 307 10.83 9.26 -5.53
C TYR A 307 9.43 8.95 -6.08
N TRP A 308 9.29 9.15 -7.38
CA TRP A 308 8.12 8.70 -8.11
C TRP A 308 8.52 7.92 -9.35
N THR A 309 7.64 7.05 -9.81
CA THR A 309 7.75 6.32 -11.07
C THR A 309 6.39 6.14 -11.69
N SER A 310 6.32 5.76 -12.96
CA SER A 310 5.07 5.49 -13.68
C SER A 310 5.04 4.11 -14.31
N SER A 311 3.81 3.61 -14.52
CA SER A 311 3.55 2.30 -15.13
C SER A 311 2.29 2.35 -15.98
N ARG A 312 2.18 1.43 -16.96
CA ARG A 312 0.94 1.20 -17.72
C ARG A 312 0.16 -0.03 -17.27
N ASP A 313 0.79 -0.91 -16.51
CA ASP A 313 0.29 -2.26 -16.20
C ASP A 313 0.46 -2.68 -14.72
N LEU A 314 1.00 -1.80 -13.86
CA LEU A 314 1.39 -2.05 -12.47
C LEU A 314 2.54 -3.07 -12.29
N LEU A 315 3.02 -3.67 -13.36
CA LEU A 315 4.08 -4.69 -13.36
C LEU A 315 5.42 -4.14 -13.82
N THR A 316 5.37 -3.32 -14.87
CA THR A 316 6.56 -2.69 -15.46
C THR A 316 6.56 -1.21 -15.14
N TRP A 317 7.59 -0.75 -14.45
CA TRP A 317 7.70 0.63 -14.00
C TRP A 317 8.88 1.33 -14.66
N ASP A 318 8.68 2.61 -14.95
CA ASP A 318 9.74 3.48 -15.49
C ASP A 318 10.88 3.68 -14.49
N ARG A 319 11.98 4.28 -14.96
CA ARG A 319 13.07 4.69 -14.08
C ARG A 319 12.58 5.72 -13.05
N PRO A 320 12.84 5.53 -11.75
CA PRO A 320 12.45 6.47 -10.71
C PRO A 320 13.08 7.85 -10.89
N ARG A 321 12.34 8.86 -10.48
CA ARG A 321 12.77 10.27 -10.47
C ARG A 321 12.58 10.85 -9.09
N LEU A 322 13.55 11.65 -8.65
CA LEU A 322 13.47 12.35 -7.37
C LEU A 322 12.31 13.35 -7.40
N LEU A 323 11.46 13.32 -6.37
CA LEU A 323 10.36 14.25 -6.15
C LEU A 323 10.68 15.28 -5.05
N LEU A 324 11.27 14.81 -3.95
CA LEU A 324 11.64 15.62 -2.80
C LEU A 324 12.90 15.06 -2.15
N ALA A 325 14.00 15.78 -2.17
CA ALA A 325 15.20 15.43 -1.44
C ALA A 325 15.00 15.66 0.07
N GLY A 326 15.57 14.80 0.90
CA GLY A 326 15.52 14.91 2.36
C GLY A 326 15.99 13.62 3.01
N THR A 327 16.44 13.72 4.26
CA THR A 327 16.81 12.57 5.08
C THR A 327 15.56 11.76 5.39
N THR A 328 15.54 10.48 5.03
CA THR A 328 14.36 9.61 5.20
C THR A 328 14.44 8.80 6.49
N LEU A 329 13.35 8.15 6.87
CA LEU A 329 13.31 7.23 8.01
C LEU A 329 14.31 6.05 7.89
N TYR A 330 14.83 5.78 6.70
CA TYR A 330 15.84 4.73 6.46
C TYR A 330 17.28 5.21 6.55
N ASP A 331 17.50 6.52 6.68
CA ASP A 331 18.82 7.11 6.87
C ASP A 331 19.24 7.10 8.35
N ASP A 332 20.50 7.43 8.62
CA ASP A 332 21.00 7.61 9.98
C ASP A 332 20.38 8.90 10.57
N PRO A 333 19.60 8.82 11.65
CA PRO A 333 19.00 9.98 12.27
C PRO A 333 20.03 10.94 12.89
N CYS A 334 21.24 10.47 13.24
CA CYS A 334 22.28 11.28 13.86
C CYS A 334 22.74 12.46 12.96
N GLY A 335 22.56 12.36 11.65
CA GLY A 335 22.89 13.40 10.68
C GLY A 335 21.74 14.32 10.30
N ALA A 336 20.53 14.07 10.81
CA ALA A 336 19.29 14.71 10.33
C ALA A 336 18.99 16.04 11.08
N ARG A 337 19.78 17.10 10.82
CA ARG A 337 19.60 18.42 11.47
C ARG A 337 18.22 19.03 11.23
N ASP A 338 17.62 18.81 10.07
CA ASP A 338 16.31 19.35 9.68
C ASP A 338 15.17 18.33 9.94
N GLY A 339 15.46 17.26 10.68
CA GLY A 339 14.55 16.14 10.91
C GLY A 339 14.50 15.17 9.75
N LEU A 340 13.56 14.23 9.83
CA LEU A 340 13.34 13.19 8.80
C LEU A 340 12.03 13.43 8.06
N ILE A 341 11.94 12.88 6.86
CA ILE A 341 10.69 12.76 6.10
C ILE A 341 10.34 11.30 5.91
N ALA A 342 9.04 10.97 6.03
CA ALA A 342 8.57 9.59 5.90
C ALA A 342 7.16 9.50 5.31
N TYR A 343 6.78 8.30 4.90
CA TYR A 343 5.41 7.92 4.58
C TYR A 343 4.74 8.77 3.48
N PRO A 344 5.35 8.94 2.30
CA PRO A 344 4.76 9.72 1.22
C PRO A 344 3.46 9.09 0.73
N SER A 345 2.44 9.91 0.45
CA SER A 345 1.21 9.49 -0.21
C SER A 345 0.73 10.59 -1.17
N LEU A 346 -0.09 10.22 -2.15
CA LEU A 346 -0.70 11.14 -3.11
C LEU A 346 -2.21 11.14 -2.94
N LEU A 347 -2.80 12.32 -2.82
CA LEU A 347 -4.23 12.53 -2.77
C LEU A 347 -4.61 13.66 -3.75
N ASP A 348 -5.69 13.49 -4.50
CA ASP A 348 -6.24 14.56 -5.33
C ASP A 348 -7.43 15.21 -4.60
N PRO A 349 -7.32 16.48 -4.15
CA PRO A 349 -8.45 17.18 -3.52
C PRO A 349 -9.70 17.26 -4.42
N ALA A 350 -9.51 17.24 -5.75
CA ALA A 350 -10.56 17.29 -6.74
C ALA A 350 -11.04 15.89 -7.19
N ALA A 351 -10.54 14.80 -6.60
CA ALA A 351 -11.03 13.46 -6.90
C ALA A 351 -12.50 13.34 -6.54
N THR A 352 -13.31 12.85 -7.49
CA THR A 352 -14.73 12.58 -7.31
C THR A 352 -15.00 11.14 -6.87
N GLY A 353 -14.03 10.24 -7.07
CA GLY A 353 -14.05 8.86 -6.60
C GLY A 353 -13.97 8.78 -5.07
N ARG A 354 -14.50 7.69 -4.50
CA ARG A 354 -14.52 7.52 -3.04
C ARG A 354 -13.14 7.19 -2.46
N ASN A 355 -12.27 6.52 -3.20
CA ASN A 355 -11.07 5.89 -2.64
C ASN A 355 -9.77 6.67 -2.88
N PHE A 356 -9.82 7.83 -3.52
CA PHE A 356 -8.63 8.63 -3.87
C PHE A 356 -7.57 7.81 -4.62
N ASP A 357 -8.00 6.84 -5.42
CA ASP A 357 -7.15 5.94 -6.20
C ASP A 357 -6.82 6.50 -7.60
N ASP A 358 -7.31 7.69 -7.90
CA ASP A 358 -7.00 8.44 -9.13
C ASP A 358 -6.60 9.90 -8.86
N THR A 359 -6.02 10.56 -9.86
CA THR A 359 -5.62 11.96 -9.81
C THR A 359 -5.74 12.63 -11.17
N GLY A 360 -6.03 13.95 -11.17
CA GLY A 360 -5.86 14.82 -12.33
C GLY A 360 -4.44 15.39 -12.39
N ASP A 361 -4.29 16.53 -13.11
CA ASP A 361 -3.02 17.23 -13.27
C ASP A 361 -2.54 17.94 -12.00
N ARG A 362 -3.34 17.91 -10.94
CA ARG A 362 -3.03 18.49 -9.63
C ARG A 362 -3.34 17.50 -8.54
N ALA A 363 -2.42 17.37 -7.59
CA ALA A 363 -2.54 16.55 -6.41
C ALA A 363 -1.91 17.23 -5.21
N VAL A 364 -1.97 16.59 -4.06
CA VAL A 364 -1.13 16.91 -2.90
C VAL A 364 -0.29 15.70 -2.56
N LEU A 365 0.99 15.94 -2.32
CA LEU A 365 1.88 15.01 -1.65
C LEU A 365 1.63 15.16 -0.16
N THR A 366 1.15 14.13 0.52
CA THR A 366 1.11 14.08 1.99
C THR A 366 2.27 13.24 2.50
N TYR A 367 2.85 13.65 3.62
CA TYR A 367 3.97 12.93 4.23
C TYR A 367 4.15 13.35 5.69
N VAL A 368 4.94 12.59 6.42
CA VAL A 368 5.26 12.87 7.82
C VAL A 368 6.63 13.53 7.93
N THR A 369 6.71 14.59 8.72
CA THR A 369 7.98 15.15 9.20
C THR A 369 8.20 14.68 10.64
N LEU A 370 9.41 14.19 10.93
CA LEU A 370 9.78 13.65 12.23
C LEU A 370 10.93 14.47 12.81
N ARG A 371 10.79 14.92 14.04
CA ARG A 371 11.88 15.60 14.76
C ARG A 371 12.83 14.58 15.35
N VAL A 372 14.11 14.94 15.37
CA VAL A 372 15.20 14.14 15.91
C VAL A 372 15.84 14.92 17.05
N ASP A 373 16.04 14.26 18.19
CA ASP A 373 16.81 14.74 19.32
C ASP A 373 18.10 13.90 19.45
N GLY A 374 19.24 14.51 19.15
CA GLY A 374 20.49 13.79 19.01
C GLY A 374 20.45 12.76 17.88
N CYS A 375 20.35 11.49 18.22
CA CYS A 375 20.20 10.36 17.29
C CYS A 375 18.84 9.66 17.43
N THR A 376 17.91 10.23 18.21
CA THR A 376 16.63 9.58 18.53
C THR A 376 15.49 10.25 17.75
N VAL A 377 14.76 9.46 17.01
CA VAL A 377 13.50 9.90 16.40
C VAL A 377 12.46 10.06 17.50
N THR A 378 11.84 11.25 17.58
CA THR A 378 10.89 11.58 18.64
C THR A 378 9.44 11.29 18.24
N SER A 379 8.53 11.40 19.20
CA SER A 379 7.08 11.43 18.96
C SER A 379 6.56 12.76 18.42
N ASP A 380 7.39 13.82 18.37
CA ASP A 380 7.04 15.10 17.77
C ASP A 380 7.09 14.97 16.24
N ARG A 381 5.92 14.69 15.66
CA ARG A 381 5.73 14.42 14.24
C ARG A 381 4.56 15.20 13.71
N ASP A 382 4.70 15.74 12.50
CA ASP A 382 3.61 16.42 11.81
C ASP A 382 3.24 15.66 10.55
N LEU A 383 1.94 15.45 10.31
CA LEU A 383 1.42 15.11 9.00
C LEU A 383 1.25 16.39 8.20
N VAL A 384 1.98 16.50 7.12
CA VAL A 384 1.96 17.68 6.26
C VAL A 384 1.51 17.31 4.84
N ARG A 385 1.05 18.32 4.11
CA ARG A 385 0.76 18.23 2.68
C ARG A 385 1.51 19.30 1.91
N ARG A 386 1.77 19.02 0.64
CA ARG A 386 2.43 19.95 -0.27
C ARG A 386 1.78 19.88 -1.65
N PRO A 387 1.38 20.98 -2.26
CA PRO A 387 0.78 21.00 -3.58
C PRO A 387 1.73 20.45 -4.64
N LEU A 388 1.18 19.71 -5.61
CA LEU A 388 1.93 19.03 -6.66
C LEU A 388 1.22 19.20 -8.00
N ALA A 389 1.98 19.46 -9.06
CA ALA A 389 1.53 19.45 -10.44
C ALA A 389 2.08 18.23 -11.17
N ILE A 390 1.22 17.60 -11.97
CA ILE A 390 1.53 16.47 -12.82
C ILE A 390 1.49 16.95 -14.27
N LYS A 391 2.55 16.67 -15.03
CA LYS A 391 2.65 17.04 -16.44
C LYS A 391 2.75 15.82 -17.33
N VAL A 392 2.07 15.86 -18.45
CA VAL A 392 2.23 14.89 -19.53
C VAL A 392 3.12 15.47 -20.63
N TRP A 393 3.74 14.63 -21.45
CA TRP A 393 4.41 15.09 -22.65
C TRP A 393 3.36 15.68 -23.59
N PRO A 394 3.66 16.80 -24.29
CA PRO A 394 2.79 17.41 -25.26
C PRO A 394 2.52 16.50 -26.48
#